data_6005af7e217add4c2e80b33037b00664
#
_entry.id   6005af7e217add4c2e80b33037b00664
#
_cell.length_a   1.000
_cell.length_b   1.000
_cell.length_c   1.000
_cell.angle_alpha   90.00
_cell.angle_beta   90.00
_cell.angle_gamma   90.00
#
_symmetry.space_group_name_H-M   'P 1'
#
loop_
_entity.id
_entity.type
_entity.pdbx_description
1 polymer ?
#
loop_
_entity_poly.entity_id
_entity_poly.type
_entity_poly.pdbx_seq_one_letter_code
_entity_poly.pdbx_strand_id
1 'polypeptide(L)'
;MVKKVGEHITLDIIGTKKDYSPSFYEKLVYKIAKKAKVTVLEISKHKFEPQGFTLVALLAESHISFHTFPERGIISFDFFTCGKVSPLVALDILKKEIDHKRIVKKEFNRDTVTLYDDIYSSPGLKKFYVVNNVLEDFTSKVGQHIEILDLEQFGKSLFIDNELQVAANDEHLYSSTFVNSSLKISKDKDKAA
;
A
#
# COMPACT_ATOMS: atom_id res chain seq x y z
N MET A 1 -3.01 -19.07 -3.03
CA MET A 1 -2.20 -18.24 -3.99
C MET A 1 -2.93 -16.91 -4.15
N VAL A 2 -2.39 -15.84 -3.57
CA VAL A 2 -2.98 -14.50 -3.64
C VAL A 2 -3.00 -14.06 -5.11
N LYS A 3 -4.17 -13.73 -5.63
CA LYS A 3 -4.32 -13.32 -7.02
C LYS A 3 -4.08 -11.82 -7.11
N LYS A 4 -2.94 -11.41 -7.67
CA LYS A 4 -2.61 -10.01 -7.91
C LYS A 4 -3.69 -9.37 -8.79
N VAL A 5 -4.37 -8.35 -8.27
CA VAL A 5 -5.40 -7.59 -9.00
C VAL A 5 -4.75 -6.54 -9.89
N GLY A 6 -3.66 -5.92 -9.43
CA GLY A 6 -2.91 -4.93 -10.19
C GLY A 6 -1.83 -4.23 -9.39
N GLU A 7 -1.02 -3.44 -10.07
CA GLU A 7 -0.01 -2.56 -9.47
C GLU A 7 -0.47 -1.10 -9.57
N HIS A 8 -0.22 -0.36 -8.52
CA HIS A 8 -0.60 1.04 -8.43
C HIS A 8 0.58 1.86 -7.91
N ILE A 9 0.96 2.91 -8.63
CA ILE A 9 1.96 3.87 -8.17
C ILE A 9 1.36 5.27 -8.13
N THR A 10 1.77 6.05 -7.14
CA THR A 10 1.60 7.50 -7.14
C THR A 10 2.95 8.18 -7.09
N LEU A 11 3.08 9.28 -7.83
CA LEU A 11 4.29 10.09 -7.88
C LEU A 11 3.91 11.55 -7.64
N ASP A 12 4.48 12.15 -6.59
CA ASP A 12 4.43 13.60 -6.43
C ASP A 12 5.75 14.20 -6.95
N ILE A 13 5.67 14.92 -8.06
CA ILE A 13 6.80 15.57 -8.73
C ILE A 13 6.86 16.99 -8.19
N ILE A 14 7.91 17.30 -7.43
CA ILE A 14 8.00 18.52 -6.62
C ILE A 14 9.11 19.43 -7.13
N GLY A 15 8.83 20.72 -7.17
CA GLY A 15 9.76 21.78 -7.53
C GLY A 15 9.89 21.97 -9.04
N THR A 16 8.85 21.63 -9.80
CA THR A 16 8.72 22.00 -11.21
C THR A 16 8.60 23.53 -11.34
N LYS A 17 9.31 24.10 -12.29
CA LYS A 17 9.29 25.53 -12.60
C LYS A 17 8.50 25.85 -13.86
N LYS A 18 8.15 24.84 -14.65
CA LYS A 18 7.45 24.98 -15.92
C LYS A 18 5.98 24.65 -15.76
N ASP A 19 5.14 25.50 -16.32
CA ASP A 19 3.74 25.18 -16.56
C ASP A 19 3.64 24.55 -17.96
N TYR A 20 3.47 23.23 -17.97
CA TYR A 20 3.41 22.47 -19.21
C TYR A 20 2.01 22.54 -19.82
N SER A 21 1.93 22.58 -21.14
CA SER A 21 0.64 22.61 -21.84
C SER A 21 -0.15 21.32 -21.67
N PRO A 22 -1.50 21.37 -21.78
CA PRO A 22 -2.33 20.17 -21.79
C PRO A 22 -1.87 19.09 -22.79
N SER A 23 -1.46 19.51 -23.99
CA SER A 23 -0.96 18.59 -25.02
C SER A 23 0.34 17.89 -24.66
N PHE A 24 1.14 18.48 -23.78
CA PHE A 24 2.34 17.84 -23.25
C PHE A 24 1.97 16.61 -22.38
N TYR A 25 0.99 16.75 -21.48
CA TYR A 25 0.53 15.64 -20.63
C TYR A 25 -0.13 14.54 -21.46
N GLU A 26 -0.89 14.87 -22.49
CA GLU A 26 -1.45 13.88 -23.41
C GLU A 26 -0.35 13.06 -24.10
N LYS A 27 0.70 13.71 -24.59
CA LYS A 27 1.87 13.03 -25.19
C LYS A 27 2.56 12.11 -24.17
N LEU A 28 2.66 12.55 -22.90
CA LEU A 28 3.22 11.71 -21.82
C LEU A 28 2.37 10.47 -21.58
N VAL A 29 1.04 10.60 -21.52
CA VAL A 29 0.13 9.45 -21.39
C VAL A 29 0.39 8.42 -22.48
N TYR A 30 0.40 8.81 -23.74
CA TYR A 30 0.67 7.89 -24.85
C TYR A 30 2.07 7.28 -24.80
N LYS A 31 3.08 8.06 -24.40
CA LYS A 31 4.45 7.57 -24.23
C LYS A 31 4.55 6.51 -23.11
N ILE A 32 3.91 6.77 -21.99
CA ILE A 32 3.83 5.85 -20.85
C ILE A 32 3.05 4.60 -21.24
N ALA A 33 1.87 4.76 -21.83
CA ALA A 33 1.02 3.66 -22.26
C ALA A 33 1.75 2.71 -23.22
N LYS A 34 2.44 3.26 -24.22
CA LYS A 34 3.28 2.48 -25.14
C LYS A 34 4.35 1.67 -24.41
N LYS A 35 5.04 2.28 -23.43
CA LYS A 35 6.11 1.61 -22.67
C LYS A 35 5.56 0.56 -21.70
N ALA A 36 4.42 0.84 -21.08
CA ALA A 36 3.70 -0.06 -20.18
C ALA A 36 2.93 -1.16 -20.92
N LYS A 37 2.82 -1.06 -22.27
CA LYS A 37 2.02 -1.97 -23.11
C LYS A 37 0.55 -2.00 -22.68
N VAL A 38 -0.02 -0.85 -22.40
CA VAL A 38 -1.43 -0.66 -22.09
C VAL A 38 -2.12 0.17 -23.18
N THR A 39 -3.44 0.05 -23.28
CA THR A 39 -4.24 0.64 -24.33
C THR A 39 -5.02 1.85 -23.81
N VAL A 40 -4.78 3.03 -24.36
CA VAL A 40 -5.57 4.24 -24.05
C VAL A 40 -6.91 4.16 -24.77
N LEU A 41 -8.00 4.19 -24.01
CA LEU A 41 -9.37 4.16 -24.54
C LEU A 41 -9.94 5.57 -24.69
N GLU A 42 -9.77 6.42 -23.65
CA GLU A 42 -10.32 7.77 -23.59
C GLU A 42 -9.43 8.68 -22.75
N ILE A 43 -9.42 9.97 -23.06
CA ILE A 43 -8.77 11.00 -22.24
C ILE A 43 -9.79 12.10 -21.93
N SER A 44 -10.07 12.29 -20.65
CA SER A 44 -10.81 13.44 -20.11
C SER A 44 -9.83 14.44 -19.50
N LYS A 45 -10.12 15.73 -19.69
CA LYS A 45 -9.23 16.80 -19.22
C LYS A 45 -9.99 18.07 -18.86
N HIS A 46 -9.45 18.80 -17.89
CA HIS A 46 -9.98 20.09 -17.48
C HIS A 46 -8.86 21.06 -17.12
N LYS A 47 -8.94 22.29 -17.62
CA LYS A 47 -8.05 23.38 -17.23
C LYS A 47 -8.78 24.27 -16.24
N PHE A 48 -8.15 24.56 -15.10
CA PHE A 48 -8.72 25.44 -14.08
C PHE A 48 -8.29 26.88 -14.27
N GLU A 49 -9.14 27.80 -13.84
CA GLU A 49 -8.83 29.23 -13.77
C GLU A 49 -8.56 29.61 -12.30
N PRO A 50 -7.52 30.39 -11.98
CA PRO A 50 -6.58 31.04 -12.93
C PRO A 50 -5.47 30.08 -13.42
N GLN A 51 -5.29 28.89 -12.83
CA GLN A 51 -4.23 27.94 -13.20
C GLN A 51 -4.55 26.54 -12.69
N GLY A 52 -3.79 25.58 -13.16
CA GLY A 52 -3.98 24.16 -12.83
C GLY A 52 -4.63 23.38 -13.97
N PHE A 53 -4.34 22.11 -14.00
CA PHE A 53 -4.81 21.21 -15.06
C PHE A 53 -4.99 19.80 -14.48
N THR A 54 -6.06 19.15 -14.90
CA THR A 54 -6.30 17.75 -14.60
C THR A 54 -6.51 16.98 -15.89
N LEU A 55 -5.90 15.81 -15.96
CA LEU A 55 -6.10 14.83 -17.03
C LEU A 55 -6.31 13.46 -16.40
N VAL A 56 -7.30 12.72 -16.90
CA VAL A 56 -7.52 11.30 -16.60
C VAL A 56 -7.61 10.54 -17.91
N ALA A 57 -6.77 9.54 -18.07
CA ALA A 57 -6.80 8.62 -19.18
C ALA A 57 -7.39 7.28 -18.72
N LEU A 58 -8.51 6.88 -19.31
CA LEU A 58 -9.06 5.55 -19.18
C LEU A 58 -8.22 4.60 -20.04
N LEU A 59 -7.77 3.52 -19.41
CA LEU A 59 -7.06 2.46 -20.09
C LEU A 59 -7.90 1.19 -20.09
N ALA A 60 -7.70 0.32 -21.06
CA ALA A 60 -8.30 -1.02 -21.05
C ALA A 60 -7.85 -1.82 -19.79
N GLU A 61 -6.68 -1.50 -19.26
CA GLU A 61 -6.06 -2.12 -18.09
C GLU A 61 -6.17 -1.27 -16.83
N SER A 62 -6.85 -0.14 -16.80
CA SER A 62 -7.25 0.72 -15.69
C SER A 62 -7.15 2.24 -15.98
N HIS A 63 -6.18 3.01 -15.40
CA HIS A 63 -6.12 4.46 -15.63
C HIS A 63 -4.74 5.07 -15.37
N ILE A 64 -4.52 6.25 -15.96
CA ILE A 64 -3.45 7.19 -15.63
C ILE A 64 -4.09 8.55 -15.33
N SER A 65 -3.62 9.24 -14.29
CA SER A 65 -4.02 10.63 -14.07
C SER A 65 -2.84 11.57 -13.82
N PHE A 66 -3.06 12.84 -14.16
CA PHE A 66 -2.21 13.98 -13.82
C PHE A 66 -3.05 15.09 -13.18
N HIS A 67 -2.57 15.63 -12.07
CA HIS A 67 -3.10 16.83 -11.44
C HIS A 67 -1.97 17.82 -11.23
N THR A 68 -2.11 19.04 -11.72
CA THR A 68 -1.06 20.05 -11.63
C THR A 68 -1.45 21.17 -10.67
N PHE A 69 -0.48 21.60 -9.88
CA PHE A 69 -0.59 22.68 -8.92
C PHE A 69 0.56 23.67 -9.17
N PRO A 70 0.47 24.51 -10.23
CA PRO A 70 1.58 25.40 -10.62
C PRO A 70 2.02 26.35 -9.52
N GLU A 71 1.07 26.83 -8.69
CA GLU A 71 1.31 27.72 -7.54
C GLU A 71 2.18 27.06 -6.45
N ARG A 72 2.23 25.73 -6.42
CA ARG A 72 3.05 24.94 -5.49
C ARG A 72 4.27 24.32 -6.16
N GLY A 73 4.35 24.39 -7.47
CA GLY A 73 5.35 23.68 -8.26
C GLY A 73 5.24 22.16 -8.08
N ILE A 74 4.00 21.64 -8.04
CA ILE A 74 3.72 20.20 -7.81
C ILE A 74 2.90 19.65 -8.97
N ILE A 75 3.27 18.44 -9.40
CA ILE A 75 2.46 17.60 -10.29
C ILE A 75 2.25 16.27 -9.58
N SER A 76 1.00 15.93 -9.31
CA SER A 76 0.62 14.62 -8.80
C SER A 76 0.25 13.71 -9.97
N PHE A 77 0.86 12.54 -10.00
CA PHE A 77 0.67 11.51 -11.01
C PHE A 77 0.22 10.23 -10.35
N ASP A 78 -0.71 9.54 -11.00
CA ASP A 78 -1.26 8.28 -10.58
C ASP A 78 -1.31 7.31 -11.75
N PHE A 79 -0.88 6.06 -11.53
CA PHE A 79 -0.98 5.01 -12.53
C PHE A 79 -1.31 3.68 -11.86
N PHE A 80 -2.53 3.23 -12.09
CA PHE A 80 -2.98 1.88 -11.75
C PHE A 80 -3.11 1.03 -13.00
N THR A 81 -2.63 -0.21 -12.94
CA THR A 81 -2.76 -1.15 -14.06
C THR A 81 -2.82 -2.60 -13.58
N CYS A 82 -3.70 -3.40 -14.21
CA CYS A 82 -3.69 -4.86 -14.15
C CYS A 82 -2.88 -5.50 -15.30
N GLY A 83 -2.19 -4.67 -16.09
CA GLY A 83 -1.34 -5.11 -17.19
C GLY A 83 -0.11 -5.91 -16.74
N LYS A 84 0.57 -6.51 -17.70
CA LYS A 84 1.74 -7.37 -17.42
C LYS A 84 3.02 -6.61 -17.14
N VAL A 85 3.10 -5.33 -17.53
CA VAL A 85 4.28 -4.48 -17.36
C VAL A 85 4.04 -3.55 -16.16
N SER A 86 5.00 -3.50 -15.24
CA SER A 86 4.89 -2.67 -14.05
C SER A 86 4.70 -1.18 -14.39
N PRO A 87 3.81 -0.46 -13.70
CA PRO A 87 3.62 0.97 -13.86
C PRO A 87 4.87 1.80 -13.53
N LEU A 88 5.86 1.21 -12.88
CA LEU A 88 7.15 1.86 -12.58
C LEU A 88 7.88 2.39 -13.82
N VAL A 89 7.58 1.88 -15.01
CA VAL A 89 8.14 2.40 -16.27
C VAL A 89 7.81 3.88 -16.49
N ALA A 90 6.74 4.39 -15.86
CA ALA A 90 6.37 5.81 -15.91
C ALA A 90 7.39 6.69 -15.18
N LEU A 91 7.99 6.21 -14.08
CA LEU A 91 8.94 6.99 -13.28
C LEU A 91 10.14 7.45 -14.12
N ASP A 92 10.72 6.57 -14.93
CA ASP A 92 11.89 6.89 -15.75
C ASP A 92 11.54 7.88 -16.88
N ILE A 93 10.32 7.79 -17.41
CA ILE A 93 9.83 8.73 -18.42
C ILE A 93 9.63 10.10 -17.79
N LEU A 94 8.92 10.16 -16.64
CA LEU A 94 8.61 11.42 -15.97
C LEU A 94 9.85 12.13 -15.46
N LYS A 95 10.85 11.40 -14.94
CA LYS A 95 12.16 11.95 -14.56
C LYS A 95 12.90 12.64 -15.72
N LYS A 96 12.72 12.16 -16.93
CA LYS A 96 13.38 12.73 -18.12
C LYS A 96 12.62 13.91 -18.74
N GLU A 97 11.30 13.86 -18.67
CA GLU A 97 10.44 14.79 -19.42
C GLU A 97 10.02 16.01 -18.58
N ILE A 98 9.95 15.87 -17.24
CA ILE A 98 9.48 16.93 -16.34
C ILE A 98 10.64 17.43 -15.50
N ASP A 99 10.85 18.75 -15.48
CA ASP A 99 11.80 19.38 -14.56
C ASP A 99 11.31 19.21 -13.11
N HIS A 100 12.22 18.87 -12.22
CA HIS A 100 11.87 18.62 -10.83
C HIS A 100 13.09 18.77 -9.90
N LYS A 101 12.83 19.05 -8.62
CA LYS A 101 13.82 18.94 -7.56
C LYS A 101 13.80 17.56 -6.90
N ARG A 102 12.62 16.99 -6.75
CA ARG A 102 12.39 15.71 -6.06
C ARG A 102 11.14 15.02 -6.60
N ILE A 103 11.15 13.69 -6.61
CA ILE A 103 9.97 12.86 -6.83
C ILE A 103 9.75 12.00 -5.58
N VAL A 104 8.56 12.06 -5.01
CA VAL A 104 8.11 11.16 -3.95
C VAL A 104 7.29 10.06 -4.59
N LYS A 105 7.73 8.82 -4.43
CA LYS A 105 7.06 7.63 -4.97
C LYS A 105 6.40 6.86 -3.85
N LYS A 106 5.17 6.40 -4.09
CA LYS A 106 4.49 5.38 -3.29
C LYS A 106 4.02 4.27 -4.21
N GLU A 107 4.12 3.05 -3.73
CA GLU A 107 3.67 1.84 -4.44
C GLU A 107 2.61 1.15 -3.59
N PHE A 108 1.54 0.71 -4.22
CA PHE A 108 0.46 -0.01 -3.58
C PHE A 108 0.23 -1.31 -4.36
N ASN A 109 0.34 -2.42 -3.67
CA ASN A 109 -0.15 -3.68 -4.19
C ASN A 109 -1.66 -3.72 -4.00
N ARG A 110 -2.39 -3.85 -5.10
CA ARG A 110 -3.85 -4.04 -5.08
C ARG A 110 -4.14 -5.52 -5.27
N ASP A 111 -3.69 -6.27 -4.30
CA ASP A 111 -3.95 -7.70 -4.20
C ASP A 111 -5.25 -7.92 -3.41
N THR A 112 -5.76 -9.14 -3.42
CA THR A 112 -6.85 -9.55 -2.54
C THR A 112 -6.35 -9.76 -1.10
N VAL A 113 -5.16 -9.24 -0.78
CA VAL A 113 -4.57 -9.31 0.55
C VAL A 113 -5.22 -8.27 1.45
N THR A 114 -5.88 -8.72 2.47
CA THR A 114 -6.32 -7.85 3.55
C THR A 114 -5.11 -7.51 4.42
N LEU A 115 -4.82 -6.22 4.57
CA LEU A 115 -3.83 -5.76 5.54
C LEU A 115 -4.54 -5.47 6.85
N TYR A 116 -4.05 -6.08 7.90
CA TYR A 116 -4.53 -5.83 9.27
C TYR A 116 -3.60 -4.79 9.93
N ASP A 117 -4.16 -3.65 10.34
CA ASP A 117 -3.40 -2.57 10.98
C ASP A 117 -3.28 -2.85 12.50
N ASP A 118 -2.07 -2.93 12.98
CA ASP A 118 -1.80 -3.06 14.42
C ASP A 118 -1.95 -1.70 15.10
N ILE A 119 -3.00 -1.55 15.90
CA ILE A 119 -3.34 -0.28 16.59
C ILE A 119 -2.32 0.13 17.66
N TYR A 120 -1.52 -0.83 18.18
CA TYR A 120 -0.49 -0.58 19.19
C TYR A 120 0.88 -0.29 18.59
N SER A 121 0.93 0.09 17.32
CA SER A 121 2.17 0.56 16.71
C SER A 121 2.70 1.78 17.47
N SER A 122 3.99 1.79 17.77
CA SER A 122 4.64 2.92 18.42
C SER A 122 4.54 4.20 17.57
N PRO A 123 4.56 5.41 18.17
CA PRO A 123 4.59 6.64 17.40
C PRO A 123 5.70 6.62 16.32
N GLY A 124 5.30 6.86 15.07
CA GLY A 124 6.22 6.80 13.92
C GLY A 124 6.46 5.41 13.34
N LEU A 125 5.91 4.34 13.92
CA LEU A 125 5.95 2.98 13.40
C LEU A 125 4.51 2.49 13.16
N LYS A 126 4.23 2.02 11.95
CA LYS A 126 3.02 1.26 11.64
C LYS A 126 3.37 -0.17 11.31
N LYS A 127 2.70 -1.12 11.94
CA LYS A 127 2.81 -2.54 11.65
C LYS A 127 1.57 -2.99 10.90
N PHE A 128 1.76 -3.79 9.88
CA PHE A 128 0.68 -4.42 9.14
C PHE A 128 0.95 -5.92 9.05
N TYR A 129 -0.08 -6.70 9.23
CA TYR A 129 -0.06 -8.13 9.00
C TYR A 129 -0.75 -8.44 7.68
N VAL A 130 -0.15 -9.34 6.90
CA VAL A 130 -0.77 -9.87 5.67
C VAL A 130 -1.71 -11.00 6.06
N VAL A 131 -3.01 -10.79 5.84
CA VAL A 131 -4.05 -11.77 6.17
C VAL A 131 -4.39 -12.59 4.92
N ASN A 132 -4.14 -13.90 4.98
CA ASN A 132 -4.54 -14.85 3.95
C ASN A 132 -6.03 -15.18 4.05
N ASN A 133 -6.54 -15.34 5.30
CA ASN A 133 -7.94 -15.67 5.53
C ASN A 133 -8.38 -15.21 6.93
N VAL A 134 -9.65 -14.81 7.05
CA VAL A 134 -10.33 -14.61 8.34
C VAL A 134 -10.99 -15.93 8.69
N LEU A 135 -10.55 -16.59 9.77
CA LEU A 135 -11.08 -17.87 10.18
C LEU A 135 -12.28 -17.71 11.12
N GLU A 136 -12.18 -16.77 12.06
CA GLU A 136 -13.25 -16.42 13.01
C GLU A 136 -13.22 -14.92 13.27
N ASP A 137 -14.40 -14.32 13.47
CA ASP A 137 -14.59 -12.91 13.80
C ASP A 137 -15.88 -12.77 14.61
N PHE A 138 -15.77 -12.45 15.89
CA PHE A 138 -16.94 -12.34 16.78
C PHE A 138 -16.65 -11.46 18.00
N THR A 139 -17.72 -11.01 18.64
CA THR A 139 -17.63 -10.32 19.93
C THR A 139 -17.92 -11.29 21.07
N SER A 140 -17.03 -11.36 22.05
CA SER A 140 -17.18 -12.19 23.23
C SER A 140 -18.33 -11.70 24.15
N LYS A 141 -18.78 -12.55 25.08
CA LYS A 141 -19.83 -12.20 26.05
C LYS A 141 -19.46 -11.01 26.96
N VAL A 142 -18.17 -10.74 27.10
CA VAL A 142 -17.65 -9.60 27.90
C VAL A 142 -17.34 -8.37 27.06
N GLY A 143 -17.70 -8.38 25.76
CA GLY A 143 -17.60 -7.24 24.88
C GLY A 143 -16.26 -7.10 24.14
N GLN A 144 -15.32 -8.06 24.28
CA GLN A 144 -14.06 -8.04 23.53
C GLN A 144 -14.29 -8.50 22.09
N HIS A 145 -13.64 -7.83 21.14
CA HIS A 145 -13.59 -8.26 19.75
C HIS A 145 -12.52 -9.33 19.57
N ILE A 146 -12.91 -10.50 19.11
CA ILE A 146 -12.02 -11.66 18.94
C ILE A 146 -11.92 -11.98 17.44
N GLU A 147 -10.70 -12.05 16.93
CA GLU A 147 -10.45 -12.48 15.58
C GLU A 147 -9.42 -13.60 15.55
N ILE A 148 -9.66 -14.62 14.75
CA ILE A 148 -8.69 -15.66 14.43
C ILE A 148 -8.37 -15.51 12.94
N LEU A 149 -7.15 -15.07 12.66
CA LEU A 149 -6.68 -14.77 11.32
C LEU A 149 -5.59 -15.78 10.91
N ASP A 150 -5.59 -16.17 9.63
CA ASP A 150 -4.44 -16.86 9.02
C ASP A 150 -3.51 -15.83 8.40
N LEU A 151 -2.38 -15.58 9.05
CA LEU A 151 -1.37 -14.63 8.63
C LEU A 151 -0.30 -15.30 7.76
N GLU A 152 0.20 -14.63 6.73
CA GLU A 152 1.21 -15.17 5.82
C GLU A 152 2.49 -15.63 6.55
N GLN A 153 2.99 -14.82 7.49
CA GLN A 153 4.24 -15.12 8.20
C GLN A 153 4.04 -15.88 9.51
N PHE A 154 2.93 -15.63 10.19
CA PHE A 154 2.70 -16.12 11.56
C PHE A 154 1.72 -17.29 11.63
N GLY A 155 1.05 -17.65 10.50
CA GLY A 155 0.03 -18.68 10.46
C GLY A 155 -1.21 -18.29 11.27
N LYS A 156 -1.91 -19.27 11.85
CA LYS A 156 -3.10 -19.01 12.65
C LYS A 156 -2.77 -18.16 13.87
N SER A 157 -3.40 -17.01 13.96
CA SER A 157 -3.09 -15.98 14.96
C SER A 157 -4.38 -15.48 15.61
N LEU A 158 -4.34 -15.28 16.93
CA LEU A 158 -5.43 -14.75 17.73
C LEU A 158 -5.20 -13.26 17.99
N PHE A 159 -6.20 -12.48 17.67
CA PHE A 159 -6.30 -11.05 18.03
C PHE A 159 -7.43 -10.84 19.02
N ILE A 160 -7.19 -9.96 19.99
CA ILE A 160 -8.19 -9.46 20.92
C ILE A 160 -8.13 -7.94 20.88
N ASP A 161 -9.28 -7.31 20.57
CA ASP A 161 -9.39 -5.85 20.46
C ASP A 161 -8.30 -5.24 19.55
N ASN A 162 -8.05 -5.89 18.39
CA ASN A 162 -7.05 -5.53 17.39
C ASN A 162 -5.57 -5.70 17.82
N GLU A 163 -5.30 -6.38 18.93
CA GLU A 163 -3.95 -6.67 19.39
C GLU A 163 -3.61 -8.15 19.20
N LEU A 164 -2.46 -8.44 18.56
CA LEU A 164 -1.97 -9.81 18.41
C LEU A 164 -1.60 -10.40 19.79
N GLN A 165 -2.23 -11.51 20.15
CA GLN A 165 -2.02 -12.21 21.43
C GLN A 165 -1.06 -13.39 21.27
N VAL A 166 -1.29 -14.23 20.28
CA VAL A 166 -0.51 -15.44 20.02
C VAL A 166 -0.61 -15.83 18.55
N ALA A 167 0.47 -16.40 18.03
CA ALA A 167 0.52 -16.93 16.67
C ALA A 167 1.11 -18.34 16.65
N ALA A 168 0.59 -19.20 15.77
CA ALA A 168 0.95 -20.61 15.72
C ALA A 168 2.43 -20.85 15.40
N ASN A 169 3.04 -19.98 14.58
CA ASN A 169 4.41 -20.17 14.13
C ASN A 169 5.48 -19.75 15.15
N ASP A 170 5.14 -18.91 16.13
CA ASP A 170 6.07 -18.42 17.15
C ASP A 170 5.67 -18.76 18.60
N GLU A 171 4.48 -19.36 18.78
CA GLU A 171 3.94 -19.72 20.09
C GLU A 171 4.94 -20.54 20.92
N HIS A 172 5.60 -21.52 20.31
CA HIS A 172 6.57 -22.39 20.99
C HIS A 172 7.79 -21.60 21.52
N LEU A 173 8.23 -20.53 20.83
CA LEU A 173 9.33 -19.68 21.28
C LEU A 173 8.89 -18.83 22.46
N TYR A 174 7.71 -18.19 22.36
CA TYR A 174 7.15 -17.36 23.40
C TYR A 174 6.87 -18.18 24.67
N SER A 175 6.06 -19.25 24.55
CA SER A 175 5.64 -20.08 25.67
C SER A 175 6.83 -20.76 26.35
N SER A 176 7.76 -21.35 25.59
CA SER A 176 8.94 -22.00 26.14
C SER A 176 9.88 -21.03 26.86
N THR A 177 10.07 -19.84 26.29
CA THR A 177 10.92 -18.81 26.91
C THR A 177 10.30 -18.29 28.20
N PHE A 178 8.99 -18.03 28.19
CA PHE A 178 8.28 -17.54 29.36
C PHE A 178 8.29 -18.56 30.50
N VAL A 179 7.90 -19.81 30.22
CA VAL A 179 7.87 -20.90 31.21
C VAL A 179 9.29 -21.19 31.74
N ASN A 180 10.29 -21.33 30.88
CA ASN A 180 11.65 -21.64 31.30
C ASN A 180 12.24 -20.47 32.13
N SER A 181 11.95 -19.23 31.81
CA SER A 181 12.40 -18.08 32.60
C SER A 181 11.75 -18.05 33.97
N SER A 182 10.44 -18.35 34.05
CA SER A 182 9.70 -18.42 35.31
C SER A 182 10.19 -19.57 36.21
N LEU A 183 10.45 -20.75 35.63
CA LEU A 183 10.99 -21.88 36.34
C LEU A 183 12.43 -21.66 36.87
N LYS A 184 13.24 -20.88 36.18
CA LYS A 184 14.58 -20.48 36.66
C LYS A 184 14.52 -19.58 37.90
N ILE A 185 13.48 -18.74 37.98
CA ILE A 185 13.31 -17.80 39.10
C ILE A 185 12.63 -18.48 40.29
N SER A 186 11.73 -19.44 40.04
CA SER A 186 11.02 -20.15 41.08
C SER A 186 11.94 -21.11 41.81
N LYS A 187 12.00 -21.02 43.17
CA LYS A 187 12.68 -21.99 44.03
C LYS A 187 11.86 -23.27 44.23
N ASP A 188 10.60 -23.25 43.95
CA ASP A 188 9.64 -24.35 44.15
C ASP A 188 8.97 -24.70 42.83
N LYS A 189 9.62 -25.59 42.08
CA LYS A 189 9.17 -26.01 40.76
C LYS A 189 7.83 -26.76 40.76
N ASP A 190 7.48 -27.36 41.90
CA ASP A 190 6.25 -28.17 42.05
C ASP A 190 4.98 -27.27 42.16
N LYS A 191 5.15 -25.95 42.38
CA LYS A 191 4.07 -24.94 42.46
C LYS A 191 3.95 -24.09 41.20
N ALA A 192 4.73 -24.37 40.16
CA ALA A 192 4.75 -23.59 38.91
C ALA A 192 3.87 -24.21 37.81
N ALA A 193 2.86 -24.99 38.17
CA ALA A 193 1.90 -25.59 37.26
C ALA A 193 0.60 -24.81 37.20
#